data_f761666220df7827a6e44882f7b6de83
#
_entry.id   f761666220df7827a6e44882f7b6de83
#
_cell.length_a   1.000
_cell.length_b   1.000
_cell.length_c   1.000
_cell.angle_alpha   90.00
_cell.angle_beta   90.00
_cell.angle_gamma   90.00
#
_symmetry.space_group_name_H-M   'P 1'
#
loop_
_entity.id
_entity.type
_entity.pdbx_description
1 polymer ?
#
loop_
_entity_poly.entity_id
_entity_poly.type
_entity_poly.pdbx_seq_one_letter_code
_entity_poly.pdbx_strand_id
1 'polypeptide(L)'
;MTHPLAYRRVAAVLLMLLAAVPAQARQRHPASGSSGFDYFLLSLSIAPSFCALSPANQAKQECQTLTEADFRQTPLTVHGLWPNRAGVSVNLQPHDCEGPALGPLPEATEAELRRYMPGGPGLARYEWRKHGACSGMSPESYFAAVAELAAKANGVIGAAMREQGMLGQRLRIADLLAAVAARDPALAPAIVVDCRQPRGGGEALVDEIRVVLSKDLRPMPAESVGLGQNSGCPRGAGLVPDAAR
;
A
#
# COMPACT_ATOMS: atom_id res chain seq x y z
N MET A 1 -19.55 94.61 -2.92
CA MET A 1 -18.65 94.09 -3.97
C MET A 1 -18.10 92.71 -3.46
N THR A 2 -18.75 91.65 -3.75
CA THR A 2 -18.34 90.33 -3.28
C THR A 2 -18.60 89.33 -4.41
N HIS A 3 -17.52 88.78 -4.95
CA HIS A 3 -17.57 87.74 -5.95
C HIS A 3 -17.75 86.35 -5.30
N PRO A 4 -18.59 85.44 -5.81
CA PRO A 4 -18.65 84.07 -5.34
C PRO A 4 -17.68 83.22 -6.15
N LEU A 5 -16.88 82.39 -5.42
CA LEU A 5 -16.00 81.35 -5.94
C LEU A 5 -16.82 80.14 -6.34
N ALA A 6 -16.71 79.74 -7.59
CA ALA A 6 -17.32 78.49 -8.12
C ALA A 6 -16.49 77.26 -7.75
N TYR A 7 -17.05 76.37 -6.95
CA TYR A 7 -16.47 75.06 -6.66
C TYR A 7 -16.73 74.06 -7.81
N ARG A 8 -15.69 73.73 -8.57
CA ARG A 8 -15.73 72.63 -9.52
C ARG A 8 -15.56 71.32 -8.75
N ARG A 9 -16.61 70.46 -8.71
CA ARG A 9 -16.56 69.09 -8.23
C ARG A 9 -15.93 68.26 -9.31
N VAL A 10 -14.72 67.76 -9.08
CA VAL A 10 -14.08 66.67 -9.88
C VAL A 10 -14.58 65.33 -9.34
N ALA A 11 -15.40 64.67 -10.13
CA ALA A 11 -15.81 63.30 -9.85
C ALA A 11 -14.68 62.35 -10.26
N ALA A 12 -13.99 61.77 -9.30
CA ALA A 12 -13.03 60.72 -9.55
C ALA A 12 -13.79 59.38 -9.77
N VAL A 13 -13.81 58.93 -11.01
CA VAL A 13 -14.31 57.62 -11.38
C VAL A 13 -13.22 56.56 -11.02
N LEU A 14 -13.44 55.85 -9.96
CA LEU A 14 -12.57 54.73 -9.53
C LEU A 14 -12.91 53.49 -10.41
N LEU A 15 -12.11 53.21 -11.43
CA LEU A 15 -12.19 51.99 -12.21
C LEU A 15 -11.60 50.84 -11.34
N MET A 16 -12.48 50.01 -10.78
CA MET A 16 -12.05 48.74 -10.19
C MET A 16 -11.70 47.78 -11.30
N LEU A 17 -10.41 47.56 -11.54
CA LEU A 17 -9.89 46.44 -12.33
C LEU A 17 -10.07 45.19 -11.52
N LEU A 18 -11.11 44.42 -11.82
CA LEU A 18 -11.26 43.02 -11.39
C LEU A 18 -10.16 42.19 -12.09
N ALA A 19 -9.05 41.98 -11.41
CA ALA A 19 -8.04 41.05 -11.85
C ALA A 19 -8.68 39.61 -11.76
N ALA A 20 -9.08 39.09 -12.91
CA ALA A 20 -9.44 37.67 -13.03
C ALA A 20 -8.18 36.87 -12.73
N VAL A 21 -8.12 36.25 -11.54
CA VAL A 21 -7.12 35.24 -11.20
C VAL A 21 -7.38 34.03 -12.12
N PRO A 22 -6.45 33.64 -12.99
CA PRO A 22 -6.64 32.45 -13.79
C PRO A 22 -6.75 31.26 -12.83
N ALA A 23 -7.87 30.55 -12.88
CA ALA A 23 -8.00 29.27 -12.24
C ALA A 23 -6.87 28.37 -12.78
N GLN A 24 -5.84 28.17 -11.97
CA GLN A 24 -4.80 27.19 -12.29
C GLN A 24 -5.51 25.86 -12.47
N ALA A 25 -5.72 25.48 -13.72
CA ALA A 25 -6.11 24.14 -14.06
C ALA A 25 -5.08 23.20 -13.40
N ARG A 26 -5.52 22.41 -12.40
CA ARG A 26 -4.74 21.30 -11.88
C ARG A 26 -4.28 20.56 -13.11
N GLN A 27 -2.98 20.61 -13.38
CA GLN A 27 -2.37 19.76 -14.40
C GLN A 27 -2.67 18.34 -13.95
N ARG A 28 -3.68 17.73 -14.57
CA ARG A 28 -3.84 16.29 -14.53
C ARG A 28 -2.58 15.77 -15.20
N HIS A 29 -1.69 15.18 -14.40
CA HIS A 29 -0.63 14.37 -14.98
C HIS A 29 -1.33 13.39 -15.93
N PRO A 30 -0.88 13.27 -17.19
CA PRO A 30 -1.48 12.30 -18.08
C PRO A 30 -1.45 10.96 -17.35
N ALA A 31 -2.62 10.34 -17.20
CA ALA A 31 -2.71 8.95 -16.80
C ALA A 31 -1.70 8.23 -17.68
N SER A 32 -0.74 7.52 -17.08
CA SER A 32 0.28 6.82 -17.85
C SER A 32 -0.44 5.76 -18.65
N GLY A 33 -0.82 6.13 -19.85
CA GLY A 33 -1.48 5.27 -20.81
C GLY A 33 -0.65 4.02 -21.02
N SER A 34 -1.32 2.86 -21.02
CA SER A 34 -0.79 1.52 -21.23
C SER A 34 0.49 1.18 -20.44
N SER A 35 0.32 0.75 -19.27
CA SER A 35 0.79 -0.42 -18.53
C SER A 35 2.13 -1.05 -18.95
N GLY A 36 3.14 -0.25 -19.24
CA GLY A 36 4.49 -0.77 -19.22
C GLY A 36 4.95 -0.94 -17.78
N PHE A 37 4.70 -2.07 -17.16
CA PHE A 37 5.31 -2.46 -15.88
C PHE A 37 6.21 -3.69 -16.12
N ASP A 38 7.11 -3.97 -15.19
CA ASP A 38 8.10 -5.04 -15.34
C ASP A 38 7.81 -6.21 -14.41
N TYR A 39 7.25 -5.94 -13.22
CA TYR A 39 6.98 -6.93 -12.18
C TYR A 39 5.79 -6.51 -11.32
N PHE A 40 5.25 -7.46 -10.55
CA PHE A 40 4.30 -7.16 -9.48
C PHE A 40 5.00 -7.13 -8.12
N LEU A 41 4.54 -6.26 -7.24
CA LEU A 41 4.88 -6.25 -5.83
C LEU A 41 3.63 -6.57 -5.03
N LEU A 42 3.54 -7.79 -4.48
CA LEU A 42 2.51 -8.14 -3.50
C LEU A 42 2.91 -7.58 -2.15
N SER A 43 2.16 -6.64 -1.62
CA SER A 43 2.38 -6.05 -0.31
C SER A 43 1.42 -6.65 0.71
N LEU A 44 1.99 -7.19 1.78
CA LEU A 44 1.28 -7.89 2.84
C LEU A 44 1.60 -7.21 4.17
N SER A 45 0.59 -6.64 4.80
CA SER A 45 0.73 -5.96 6.09
C SER A 45 0.77 -6.96 7.25
N ILE A 46 1.57 -6.64 8.25
CA ILE A 46 1.46 -7.20 9.60
C ILE A 46 0.41 -6.36 10.34
N ALA A 47 -0.82 -6.85 10.46
CA ALA A 47 -1.93 -6.05 10.96
C ALA A 47 -1.69 -5.36 12.31
N PRO A 48 -1.13 -6.01 13.36
CA PRO A 48 -0.80 -5.33 14.61
C PRO A 48 0.21 -4.19 14.43
N SER A 49 1.22 -4.37 13.57
CA SER A 49 2.20 -3.32 13.27
C SER A 49 1.53 -2.13 12.59
N PHE A 50 0.73 -2.37 11.55
CA PHE A 50 -0.04 -1.34 10.87
C PHE A 50 -0.90 -0.51 11.86
N CYS A 51 -1.60 -1.18 12.76
CA CYS A 51 -2.43 -0.53 13.79
C CYS A 51 -1.61 0.32 14.76
N ALA A 52 -0.42 -0.14 15.14
CA ALA A 52 0.47 0.54 16.09
C ALA A 52 1.24 1.74 15.48
N LEU A 53 1.32 1.87 14.16
CA LEU A 53 2.07 2.95 13.51
C LEU A 53 1.54 4.35 13.79
N SER A 54 0.23 4.51 14.00
CA SER A 54 -0.35 5.81 14.26
C SER A 54 -1.75 5.72 14.89
N PRO A 55 -2.19 6.74 15.65
CA PRO A 55 -3.56 6.80 16.17
C PRO A 55 -4.62 6.76 15.05
N ALA A 56 -4.32 7.30 13.88
CA ALA A 56 -5.23 7.27 12.73
C ALA A 56 -5.41 5.84 12.18
N ASN A 57 -4.37 5.02 12.22
CA ASN A 57 -4.49 3.60 11.85
C ASN A 57 -5.25 2.84 12.93
N GLN A 58 -4.92 3.07 14.20
CA GLN A 58 -5.59 2.43 15.33
C GLN A 58 -7.10 2.67 15.33
N ALA A 59 -7.56 3.84 14.87
CA ALA A 59 -8.99 4.19 14.77
C ALA A 59 -9.73 3.48 13.62
N LYS A 60 -9.03 2.77 12.73
CA LYS A 60 -9.67 2.05 11.63
C LYS A 60 -10.39 0.81 12.13
N GLN A 61 -11.50 0.46 11.46
CA GLN A 61 -12.35 -0.66 11.86
C GLN A 61 -11.57 -1.97 11.94
N GLU A 62 -10.73 -2.26 10.97
CA GLU A 62 -9.87 -3.47 10.97
C GLU A 62 -8.96 -3.56 12.17
N CYS A 63 -8.52 -2.43 12.73
CA CYS A 63 -7.71 -2.40 13.94
C CYS A 63 -8.54 -2.53 15.22
N GLN A 64 -9.77 -2.02 15.21
CA GLN A 64 -10.69 -2.12 16.35
C GLN A 64 -11.26 -3.54 16.53
N THR A 65 -11.31 -4.32 15.47
CA THR A 65 -11.85 -5.69 15.46
C THR A 65 -10.77 -6.77 15.44
N LEU A 66 -9.50 -6.40 15.27
CA LEU A 66 -8.39 -7.33 15.23
C LEU A 66 -8.26 -8.09 16.56
N THR A 67 -8.29 -9.42 16.49
CA THR A 67 -8.02 -10.27 17.64
C THR A 67 -6.68 -10.99 17.50
N GLU A 68 -6.12 -11.42 18.63
CA GLU A 68 -4.91 -12.24 18.65
C GLU A 68 -5.12 -13.57 17.89
N ALA A 69 -6.31 -14.16 17.99
CA ALA A 69 -6.65 -15.39 17.29
C ALA A 69 -6.64 -15.19 15.76
N ASP A 70 -7.23 -14.08 15.26
CA ASP A 70 -7.23 -13.76 13.84
C ASP A 70 -5.81 -13.53 13.34
N PHE A 71 -5.01 -12.76 14.09
CA PHE A 71 -3.61 -12.50 13.74
C PHE A 71 -2.78 -13.79 13.70
N ARG A 72 -2.92 -14.67 14.67
CA ARG A 72 -2.21 -15.96 14.67
C ARG A 72 -2.68 -16.88 13.55
N GLN A 73 -3.94 -16.84 13.18
CA GLN A 73 -4.47 -17.63 12.06
C GLN A 73 -4.00 -17.05 10.72
N THR A 74 -4.04 -15.73 10.54
CA THR A 74 -3.74 -15.02 9.29
C THR A 74 -2.74 -13.88 9.57
N PRO A 75 -1.45 -14.18 9.76
CA PRO A 75 -0.46 -13.15 10.11
C PRO A 75 -0.25 -12.07 9.07
N LEU A 76 -0.54 -12.41 7.81
CA LEU A 76 -0.32 -11.53 6.67
C LEU A 76 -1.65 -11.15 6.03
N THR A 77 -1.96 -9.85 6.06
CA THR A 77 -3.14 -9.29 5.40
C THR A 77 -2.74 -8.51 4.15
N VAL A 78 -3.57 -8.54 3.13
CA VAL A 78 -3.25 -7.86 1.86
C VAL A 78 -3.40 -6.34 2.03
N HIS A 79 -2.33 -5.63 1.68
CA HIS A 79 -2.40 -4.21 1.36
C HIS A 79 -2.76 -4.05 -0.13
N GLY A 80 -1.96 -4.61 -1.04
CA GLY A 80 -2.23 -4.56 -2.47
C GLY A 80 -1.31 -5.44 -3.32
N LEU A 81 -1.62 -5.52 -4.60
CA LEU A 81 -0.80 -6.15 -5.64
C LEU A 81 -0.48 -5.09 -6.69
N TRP A 82 0.74 -4.60 -6.72
CA TRP A 82 1.11 -3.39 -7.45
C TRP A 82 1.97 -3.69 -8.67
N PRO A 83 1.52 -3.34 -9.89
CA PRO A 83 2.40 -3.29 -11.05
C PRO A 83 3.51 -2.27 -10.85
N ASN A 84 4.77 -2.66 -11.04
CA ASN A 84 5.94 -1.82 -10.81
C ASN A 84 6.93 -1.88 -11.96
N ARG A 85 7.76 -0.85 -12.09
CA ARG A 85 8.89 -0.77 -13.02
C ARG A 85 10.20 -0.90 -12.25
N ALA A 86 11.12 -1.69 -12.79
CA ALA A 86 12.45 -1.83 -12.23
C ALA A 86 13.26 -0.53 -12.39
N GLY A 87 14.07 -0.20 -11.36
CA GLY A 87 14.94 0.98 -11.39
C GLY A 87 14.20 2.34 -11.35
N VAL A 88 12.89 2.36 -11.09
CA VAL A 88 12.07 3.57 -11.04
C VAL A 88 11.70 3.89 -9.60
N SER A 89 11.79 5.16 -9.20
CA SER A 89 11.43 5.59 -7.85
C SER A 89 9.93 5.41 -7.57
N VAL A 90 9.56 5.25 -6.30
CA VAL A 90 8.21 4.91 -5.85
C VAL A 90 7.12 5.87 -6.36
N ASN A 91 7.42 7.16 -6.45
CA ASN A 91 6.48 8.18 -6.93
C ASN A 91 6.27 8.20 -8.46
N LEU A 92 7.06 7.43 -9.19
CA LEU A 92 6.97 7.28 -10.64
C LEU A 92 6.48 5.89 -11.06
N GLN A 93 6.11 5.05 -10.10
CA GLN A 93 5.52 3.75 -10.37
C GLN A 93 4.13 3.89 -11.01
N PRO A 94 3.66 2.90 -11.79
CA PRO A 94 2.33 2.92 -12.39
C PRO A 94 1.24 3.08 -11.32
N HIS A 95 0.39 4.08 -11.49
CA HIS A 95 -0.75 4.32 -10.62
C HIS A 95 -1.84 5.13 -11.34
N ASP A 96 -3.08 5.04 -10.83
CA ASP A 96 -4.24 5.78 -11.33
C ASP A 96 -4.46 5.59 -12.85
N CYS A 97 -4.23 4.35 -13.37
CA CYS A 97 -4.46 4.02 -14.75
C CYS A 97 -5.96 3.96 -15.08
N GLU A 98 -6.30 4.23 -16.33
CA GLU A 98 -7.67 4.03 -16.81
C GLU A 98 -8.03 2.53 -16.81
N GLY A 99 -9.24 2.23 -16.38
CA GLY A 99 -9.76 0.86 -16.35
C GLY A 99 -11.22 0.82 -15.94
N PRO A 100 -11.87 -0.35 -16.03
CA PRO A 100 -13.27 -0.50 -15.62
C PRO A 100 -13.43 -0.24 -14.12
N ALA A 101 -14.58 0.25 -13.72
CA ALA A 101 -14.93 0.33 -12.31
C ALA A 101 -14.98 -1.07 -11.69
N LEU A 102 -14.58 -1.19 -10.42
CA LEU A 102 -14.75 -2.44 -9.68
C LEU A 102 -16.24 -2.68 -9.44
N GLY A 103 -16.79 -3.69 -10.12
CA GLY A 103 -18.13 -4.23 -9.89
C GLY A 103 -18.16 -5.28 -8.77
N PRO A 104 -19.30 -5.96 -8.58
CA PRO A 104 -19.38 -7.14 -7.71
C PRO A 104 -18.38 -8.22 -8.17
N LEU A 105 -17.69 -8.82 -7.21
CA LEU A 105 -16.79 -9.95 -7.46
C LEU A 105 -17.55 -11.28 -7.29
N PRO A 106 -17.06 -12.37 -7.86
CA PRO A 106 -17.56 -13.70 -7.55
C PRO A 106 -17.55 -13.96 -6.04
N GLU A 107 -18.62 -14.58 -5.52
CA GLU A 107 -18.79 -14.82 -4.08
C GLU A 107 -17.60 -15.52 -3.43
N ALA A 108 -17.02 -16.53 -4.10
CA ALA A 108 -15.83 -17.21 -3.62
C ALA A 108 -14.63 -16.25 -3.47
N THR A 109 -14.42 -15.36 -4.44
CA THR A 109 -13.36 -14.35 -4.37
C THR A 109 -13.60 -13.36 -3.23
N GLU A 110 -14.84 -12.89 -3.06
CA GLU A 110 -15.19 -12.01 -1.95
C GLU A 110 -14.99 -12.67 -0.58
N ALA A 111 -15.30 -13.98 -0.47
CA ALA A 111 -15.10 -14.74 0.77
C ALA A 111 -13.62 -14.80 1.15
N GLU A 112 -12.74 -15.10 0.20
CA GLU A 112 -11.28 -15.11 0.42
C GLU A 112 -10.74 -13.72 0.70
N LEU A 113 -11.22 -12.69 0.00
CA LEU A 113 -10.82 -11.31 0.27
C LEU A 113 -11.23 -10.85 1.68
N ARG A 114 -12.40 -11.22 2.17
CA ARG A 114 -12.79 -10.93 3.56
C ARG A 114 -11.80 -11.50 4.58
N ARG A 115 -11.21 -12.63 4.28
CA ARG A 115 -10.21 -13.28 5.12
C ARG A 115 -8.86 -12.58 5.09
N TYR A 116 -8.41 -12.16 3.90
CA TYR A 116 -7.05 -11.66 3.72
C TYR A 116 -6.96 -10.13 3.57
N MET A 117 -8.06 -9.45 3.36
CA MET A 117 -8.12 -7.98 3.17
C MET A 117 -9.13 -7.35 4.14
N PRO A 118 -8.82 -7.27 5.44
CA PRO A 118 -9.76 -6.79 6.47
C PRO A 118 -10.20 -5.34 6.29
N GLY A 119 -9.46 -4.50 5.52
CA GLY A 119 -9.92 -3.17 5.08
C GLY A 119 -11.14 -3.19 4.16
N GLY A 120 -11.58 -4.38 3.76
CA GLY A 120 -12.85 -4.65 3.10
C GLY A 120 -13.04 -4.01 1.74
N PRO A 121 -14.31 -3.84 1.29
CA PRO A 121 -14.61 -3.33 -0.06
C PRO A 121 -14.09 -1.91 -0.31
N GLY A 122 -13.89 -1.11 0.73
CA GLY A 122 -13.30 0.22 0.64
C GLY A 122 -11.84 0.17 0.16
N LEU A 123 -11.05 -0.68 0.79
CA LEU A 123 -9.66 -0.91 0.42
C LEU A 123 -9.57 -1.56 -0.98
N ALA A 124 -10.39 -2.56 -1.26
CA ALA A 124 -10.40 -3.21 -2.57
C ALA A 124 -10.67 -2.21 -3.71
N ARG A 125 -11.67 -1.33 -3.56
CA ARG A 125 -11.94 -0.27 -4.56
C ARG A 125 -10.80 0.72 -4.70
N TYR A 126 -10.16 1.07 -3.58
CA TYR A 126 -9.01 1.97 -3.60
C TYR A 126 -7.83 1.33 -4.34
N GLU A 127 -7.45 0.10 -3.98
CA GLU A 127 -6.32 -0.63 -4.56
C GLU A 127 -6.53 -0.93 -6.05
N TRP A 128 -7.76 -1.29 -6.44
CA TRP A 128 -8.09 -1.46 -7.86
C TRP A 128 -7.88 -0.16 -8.64
N ARG A 129 -8.49 0.93 -8.19
CA ARG A 129 -8.38 2.22 -8.88
C ARG A 129 -6.95 2.74 -8.89
N LYS A 130 -6.23 2.56 -7.78
CA LYS A 130 -4.88 3.11 -7.62
C LYS A 130 -3.83 2.30 -8.38
N HIS A 131 -3.92 0.98 -8.35
CA HIS A 131 -2.88 0.07 -8.84
C HIS A 131 -3.41 -1.02 -9.77
N GLY A 132 -4.50 -1.68 -9.39
CA GLY A 132 -5.01 -2.85 -10.12
C GLY A 132 -5.33 -2.57 -11.57
N ALA A 133 -5.92 -1.42 -11.88
CA ALA A 133 -6.21 -1.00 -13.25
C ALA A 133 -4.95 -0.89 -14.14
N CYS A 134 -3.77 -0.73 -13.54
CA CYS A 134 -2.49 -0.69 -14.25
C CYS A 134 -1.98 -2.09 -14.65
N SER A 135 -2.56 -3.15 -14.14
CA SER A 135 -2.12 -4.53 -14.39
C SER A 135 -2.49 -5.05 -15.78
N GLY A 136 -3.49 -4.45 -16.43
CA GLY A 136 -4.09 -4.97 -17.66
C GLY A 136 -5.01 -6.17 -17.44
N MET A 137 -5.24 -6.60 -16.19
CA MET A 137 -6.16 -7.67 -15.82
C MET A 137 -7.60 -7.15 -15.73
N SER A 138 -8.60 -8.04 -15.80
CA SER A 138 -9.94 -7.69 -15.36
C SER A 138 -9.99 -7.59 -13.82
N PRO A 139 -10.95 -6.83 -13.23
CA PRO A 139 -11.11 -6.77 -11.77
C PRO A 139 -11.23 -8.15 -11.12
N GLU A 140 -11.99 -9.06 -11.73
CA GLU A 140 -12.22 -10.41 -11.23
C GLU A 140 -10.92 -11.22 -11.23
N SER A 141 -10.16 -11.19 -12.34
CA SER A 141 -8.88 -11.90 -12.45
C SER A 141 -7.84 -11.32 -11.49
N TYR A 142 -7.80 -10.01 -11.33
CA TYR A 142 -6.89 -9.34 -10.40
C TYR A 142 -7.15 -9.77 -8.95
N PHE A 143 -8.41 -9.70 -8.50
CA PHE A 143 -8.75 -10.06 -7.11
C PHE A 143 -8.72 -11.56 -6.85
N ALA A 144 -8.98 -12.40 -7.84
CA ALA A 144 -8.74 -13.84 -7.74
C ALA A 144 -7.24 -14.11 -7.52
N ALA A 145 -6.37 -13.47 -8.28
CA ALA A 145 -4.93 -13.56 -8.08
C ALA A 145 -4.47 -13.03 -6.71
N VAL A 146 -5.01 -11.90 -6.25
CA VAL A 146 -4.74 -11.36 -4.92
C VAL A 146 -5.09 -12.36 -3.82
N ALA A 147 -6.26 -12.98 -3.89
CA ALA A 147 -6.71 -13.97 -2.91
C ALA A 147 -5.82 -15.24 -2.90
N GLU A 148 -5.49 -15.77 -4.07
CA GLU A 148 -4.62 -16.94 -4.22
C GLU A 148 -3.21 -16.66 -3.67
N LEU A 149 -2.62 -15.52 -4.04
CA LEU A 149 -1.30 -15.12 -3.58
C LEU A 149 -1.25 -14.89 -2.06
N ALA A 150 -2.30 -14.31 -1.49
CA ALA A 150 -2.43 -14.13 -0.05
C ALA A 150 -2.52 -15.47 0.71
N ALA A 151 -3.31 -16.40 0.18
CA ALA A 151 -3.42 -17.75 0.73
C ALA A 151 -2.06 -18.46 0.70
N LYS A 152 -1.35 -18.41 -0.44
CA LYS A 152 -0.02 -19.00 -0.60
C LYS A 152 0.99 -18.36 0.36
N ALA A 153 1.02 -17.03 0.47
CA ALA A 153 1.92 -16.31 1.37
C ALA A 153 1.67 -16.69 2.84
N ASN A 154 0.42 -16.77 3.28
CA ASN A 154 0.09 -17.24 4.63
C ASN A 154 0.43 -18.70 4.86
N GLY A 155 0.28 -19.56 3.83
CA GLY A 155 0.66 -20.97 3.89
C GLY A 155 2.16 -21.20 4.01
N VAL A 156 2.99 -20.32 3.48
CA VAL A 156 4.46 -20.46 3.52
C VAL A 156 5.08 -19.49 4.52
N ILE A 157 4.95 -18.17 4.30
CA ILE A 157 5.59 -17.14 5.13
C ILE A 157 4.90 -17.07 6.49
N GLY A 158 3.56 -16.97 6.51
CA GLY A 158 2.78 -16.93 7.74
C GLY A 158 2.97 -18.21 8.59
N ALA A 159 3.06 -19.37 7.96
CA ALA A 159 3.38 -20.62 8.65
C ALA A 159 4.80 -20.61 9.24
N ALA A 160 5.80 -20.14 8.48
CA ALA A 160 7.16 -19.98 8.99
C ALA A 160 7.21 -19.04 10.21
N MET A 161 6.51 -17.91 10.16
CA MET A 161 6.43 -16.96 11.27
C MET A 161 5.82 -17.58 12.53
N ARG A 162 4.74 -18.35 12.38
CA ARG A 162 4.09 -19.06 13.52
C ARG A 162 4.98 -20.12 14.13
N GLU A 163 5.55 -20.99 13.32
CA GLU A 163 6.32 -22.15 13.78
C GLU A 163 7.65 -21.75 14.41
N GLN A 164 8.24 -20.64 13.94
CA GLN A 164 9.47 -20.08 14.52
C GLN A 164 9.20 -19.10 15.69
N GLY A 165 7.94 -18.94 16.12
CA GLY A 165 7.57 -18.06 17.23
C GLY A 165 7.89 -16.59 16.98
N MET A 166 7.79 -16.12 15.74
CA MET A 166 8.12 -14.73 15.37
C MET A 166 6.98 -13.74 15.66
N LEU A 167 5.76 -14.24 15.93
CA LEU A 167 4.61 -13.39 16.27
C LEU A 167 4.71 -12.91 17.70
N GLY A 168 4.52 -11.63 17.97
CA GLY A 168 4.73 -11.01 19.27
C GLY A 168 6.22 -10.81 19.63
N GLN A 169 7.13 -11.01 18.71
CA GLN A 169 8.57 -11.03 18.97
C GLN A 169 9.36 -10.18 17.99
N ARG A 170 10.64 -9.98 18.31
CA ARG A 170 11.58 -9.36 17.38
C ARG A 170 11.93 -10.33 16.26
N LEU A 171 11.54 -10.00 15.05
CA LEU A 171 11.83 -10.76 13.83
C LEU A 171 13.19 -10.32 13.27
N ARG A 172 14.08 -11.27 13.04
CA ARG A 172 15.29 -11.08 12.24
C ARG A 172 15.03 -11.54 10.81
N ILE A 173 15.37 -10.68 9.86
CA ILE A 173 15.12 -10.99 8.43
C ILE A 173 15.81 -12.28 8.01
N ALA A 174 17.06 -12.49 8.41
CA ALA A 174 17.80 -13.70 8.07
C ALA A 174 17.12 -14.98 8.55
N ASP A 175 16.52 -14.95 9.76
CA ASP A 175 15.84 -16.13 10.33
C ASP A 175 14.52 -16.39 9.57
N LEU A 176 13.78 -15.34 9.22
CA LEU A 176 12.59 -15.46 8.40
C LEU A 176 12.92 -16.06 7.02
N LEU A 177 13.93 -15.52 6.34
CA LEU A 177 14.30 -15.99 5.01
C LEU A 177 14.79 -17.43 5.03
N ALA A 178 15.54 -17.83 6.05
CA ALA A 178 15.96 -19.23 6.23
C ALA A 178 14.76 -20.15 6.45
N ALA A 179 13.82 -19.75 7.31
CA ALA A 179 12.61 -20.54 7.56
C ALA A 179 11.71 -20.66 6.33
N VAL A 180 11.59 -19.59 5.54
CA VAL A 180 10.85 -19.60 4.26
C VAL A 180 11.58 -20.48 3.23
N ALA A 181 12.91 -20.34 3.10
CA ALA A 181 13.69 -21.13 2.14
C ALA A 181 13.58 -22.65 2.39
N ALA A 182 13.46 -23.06 3.65
CA ALA A 182 13.24 -24.45 4.02
C ALA A 182 11.88 -25.02 3.54
N ARG A 183 10.89 -24.13 3.24
CA ARG A 183 9.55 -24.48 2.77
C ARG A 183 9.36 -24.27 1.27
N ASP A 184 9.84 -23.16 0.79
CA ASP A 184 9.80 -22.75 -0.63
C ASP A 184 11.09 -21.97 -0.94
N PRO A 185 12.11 -22.63 -1.46
CA PRO A 185 13.40 -22.02 -1.76
C PRO A 185 13.30 -20.96 -2.88
N ALA A 186 12.27 -21.01 -3.72
CA ALA A 186 12.04 -19.99 -4.76
C ALA A 186 11.42 -18.71 -4.20
N LEU A 187 10.68 -18.79 -3.09
CA LEU A 187 10.00 -17.66 -2.48
C LEU A 187 10.96 -16.79 -1.65
N ALA A 188 11.89 -17.38 -0.93
CA ALA A 188 12.77 -16.65 -0.02
C ALA A 188 13.55 -15.49 -0.70
N PRO A 189 14.17 -15.63 -1.88
CA PRO A 189 14.85 -14.53 -2.54
C PRO A 189 13.91 -13.43 -3.07
N ALA A 190 12.60 -13.72 -3.17
CA ALA A 190 11.59 -12.76 -3.63
C ALA A 190 11.08 -11.83 -2.50
N ILE A 191 11.43 -12.11 -1.24
CA ILE A 191 10.90 -11.39 -0.09
C ILE A 191 11.69 -10.11 0.18
N VAL A 192 10.94 -9.02 0.44
CA VAL A 192 11.43 -7.77 1.00
C VAL A 192 10.68 -7.51 2.31
N VAL A 193 11.40 -7.34 3.40
CA VAL A 193 10.83 -6.98 4.71
C VAL A 193 10.93 -5.48 4.90
N ASP A 194 9.81 -4.81 5.09
CA ASP A 194 9.73 -3.36 5.30
C ASP A 194 9.44 -3.06 6.77
N CYS A 195 10.27 -2.20 7.35
CA CYS A 195 10.08 -1.74 8.72
C CYS A 195 9.78 -0.24 8.76
N ARG A 196 8.89 0.15 9.67
CA ARG A 196 8.56 1.54 9.94
C ARG A 196 8.63 1.86 11.43
N GLN A 197 8.97 3.10 11.74
CA GLN A 197 8.86 3.60 13.10
C GLN A 197 7.46 4.16 13.38
N PRO A 198 6.86 3.84 14.55
CA PRO A 198 5.62 4.48 14.98
C PRO A 198 5.80 6.01 15.08
N ARG A 199 4.73 6.76 14.81
CA ARG A 199 4.77 8.24 14.88
C ARG A 199 5.15 8.78 16.26
N GLY A 200 4.86 8.03 17.32
CA GLY A 200 5.24 8.36 18.70
C GLY A 200 6.69 7.99 19.07
N GLY A 201 7.48 7.46 18.15
CA GLY A 201 8.79 6.88 18.42
C GLY A 201 8.70 5.44 18.91
N GLY A 202 9.81 4.87 19.28
CA GLY A 202 9.90 3.49 19.76
C GLY A 202 10.69 2.58 18.81
N GLU A 203 10.52 1.28 18.98
CA GLU A 203 11.17 0.27 18.14
C GLU A 203 10.56 0.25 16.74
N ALA A 204 11.38 0.02 15.72
CA ALA A 204 10.90 -0.18 14.36
C ALA A 204 10.06 -1.45 14.27
N LEU A 205 8.85 -1.32 13.73
CA LEU A 205 7.93 -2.42 13.52
C LEU A 205 8.12 -3.03 12.13
N VAL A 206 8.03 -4.34 12.00
CA VAL A 206 7.86 -4.99 10.70
C VAL A 206 6.45 -4.65 10.21
N ASP A 207 6.35 -3.69 9.32
CA ASP A 207 5.07 -3.18 8.81
C ASP A 207 4.53 -4.07 7.69
N GLU A 208 5.40 -4.38 6.72
CA GLU A 208 5.02 -5.18 5.57
C GLU A 208 6.05 -6.26 5.24
N ILE A 209 5.56 -7.36 4.73
CA ILE A 209 6.33 -8.34 3.99
C ILE A 209 5.87 -8.28 2.54
N ARG A 210 6.80 -7.90 1.65
CA ARG A 210 6.50 -7.77 0.22
C ARG A 210 7.11 -8.94 -0.54
N VAL A 211 6.40 -9.39 -1.58
CA VAL A 211 6.88 -10.44 -2.46
C VAL A 211 6.98 -9.90 -3.88
N VAL A 212 8.16 -9.99 -4.46
CA VAL A 212 8.42 -9.64 -5.85
C VAL A 212 7.98 -10.78 -6.75
N LEU A 213 7.13 -10.48 -7.73
CA LEU A 213 6.54 -11.47 -8.64
C LEU A 213 6.76 -11.04 -10.10
N SER A 214 7.02 -12.01 -10.96
CA SER A 214 7.00 -11.78 -12.41
C SER A 214 5.59 -11.38 -12.89
N LYS A 215 5.48 -10.99 -14.17
CA LYS A 215 4.16 -10.74 -14.80
C LYS A 215 3.24 -11.95 -14.78
N ASP A 216 3.81 -13.16 -14.72
CA ASP A 216 3.07 -14.42 -14.58
C ASP A 216 2.80 -14.80 -13.11
N LEU A 217 2.96 -13.84 -12.19
CA LEU A 217 2.70 -13.99 -10.75
C LEU A 217 3.55 -15.07 -10.07
N ARG A 218 4.76 -15.34 -10.60
CA ARG A 218 5.72 -16.28 -9.99
C ARG A 218 6.77 -15.51 -9.19
N PRO A 219 7.20 -16.04 -8.03
CA PRO A 219 8.29 -15.44 -7.27
C PRO A 219 9.53 -15.21 -8.13
N MET A 220 10.15 -14.04 -8.00
CA MET A 220 11.42 -13.72 -8.64
C MET A 220 12.32 -12.96 -7.65
N PRO A 221 13.65 -13.12 -7.73
CA PRO A 221 14.56 -12.48 -6.79
C PRO A 221 14.37 -10.96 -6.73
N ALA A 222 14.25 -10.39 -5.53
CA ALA A 222 14.09 -8.96 -5.31
C ALA A 222 15.25 -8.14 -5.92
N GLU A 223 16.47 -8.69 -5.88
CA GLU A 223 17.64 -8.06 -6.46
C GLU A 223 17.55 -7.89 -7.99
N SER A 224 16.82 -8.78 -8.68
CA SER A 224 16.64 -8.70 -10.13
C SER A 224 15.89 -7.45 -10.61
N VAL A 225 15.18 -6.78 -9.69
CA VAL A 225 14.47 -5.51 -9.93
C VAL A 225 15.05 -4.34 -9.14
N GLY A 226 16.23 -4.53 -8.55
CA GLY A 226 16.95 -3.51 -7.78
C GLY A 226 16.45 -3.32 -6.35
N LEU A 227 15.73 -4.29 -5.79
CA LEU A 227 15.24 -4.25 -4.41
C LEU A 227 16.10 -5.12 -3.50
N GLY A 228 16.52 -4.57 -2.35
CA GLY A 228 17.12 -5.35 -1.27
C GLY A 228 16.06 -6.03 -0.41
N GLN A 229 16.43 -7.12 0.24
CA GLN A 229 15.52 -7.86 1.13
C GLN A 229 15.22 -7.14 2.47
N ASN A 230 15.92 -6.05 2.74
CA ASN A 230 15.71 -5.19 3.91
C ASN A 230 15.33 -3.78 3.47
N SER A 231 14.16 -3.32 3.87
CA SER A 231 13.67 -1.96 3.66
C SER A 231 13.38 -1.32 5.03
N GLY A 232 14.31 -0.51 5.51
CA GLY A 232 14.13 0.29 6.73
C GLY A 232 14.24 -0.46 8.07
N CYS A 233 14.55 -1.78 8.09
CA CYS A 233 14.73 -2.52 9.33
C CYS A 233 16.11 -2.30 9.93
N PRO A 234 16.24 -1.68 11.12
CA PRO A 234 17.53 -1.44 11.74
C PRO A 234 18.26 -2.77 12.04
N ARG A 235 19.53 -2.87 11.58
CA ARG A 235 20.34 -4.08 11.76
C ARG A 235 19.67 -5.37 11.27
N GLY A 236 18.77 -5.26 10.28
CA GLY A 236 18.05 -6.41 9.71
C GLY A 236 17.02 -7.03 10.64
N ALA A 237 16.41 -6.26 11.53
CA ALA A 237 15.39 -6.76 12.45
C ALA A 237 14.36 -5.69 12.80
N GLY A 238 13.14 -6.11 13.13
CA GLY A 238 12.06 -5.27 13.63
C GLY A 238 11.11 -6.05 14.55
N LEU A 239 10.30 -5.34 15.32
CA LEU A 239 9.29 -5.95 16.18
C LEU A 239 8.06 -6.34 15.36
N VAL A 240 7.54 -7.52 15.59
CA VAL A 240 6.20 -7.95 15.19
C VAL A 240 5.36 -7.92 16.47
N PRO A 241 4.55 -6.90 16.73
CA PRO A 241 3.79 -6.82 17.98
C PRO A 241 2.67 -7.85 18.01
N ASP A 242 2.20 -8.20 19.21
CA ASP A 242 0.95 -8.92 19.38
C ASP A 242 -0.24 -8.03 18.96
N ALA A 243 -1.37 -8.64 18.61
CA ALA A 243 -2.59 -7.88 18.44
C ALA A 243 -2.96 -7.23 19.79
N ALA A 244 -3.20 -5.93 19.78
CA ALA A 244 -3.60 -5.22 20.99
C ALA A 244 -4.91 -5.81 21.52
N ARG A 245 -4.96 -6.05 22.84
CA ARG A 245 -6.15 -6.48 23.55
C ARG A 245 -7.10 -5.31 23.78
#